data_2a6ad92ef6afa8ceb0a232392e16774b
#
_entry.id   2a6ad92ef6afa8ceb0a232392e16774b
#
_cell.length_a   1.000
_cell.length_b   1.000
_cell.length_c   1.000
_cell.angle_alpha   90.00
_cell.angle_beta   90.00
_cell.angle_gamma   90.00
#
_symmetry.space_group_name_H-M   'P 1'
#
loop_
_entity.id
_entity.type
_entity.pdbx_description
1 polymer ?
#
loop_
_entity_poly.entity_id
_entity_poly.type
_entity_poly.pdbx_seq_one_letter_code
_entity_poly.pdbx_strand_id
1 'polypeptide(L)'
;MKKTIALLVLITMLLTANLVYSFNLKNPSIFTSNELISPANRINKDQVHFYNDRIVIDINQATWATYADTNSMDPVIDQGAIGIEIIPLSEDEIHIGDIITYQPTWADGLTVHRVITIGEDDEGWYCYTKGDNTSVVDPGKIRFTQIRYITIGVLY
;
A
#
# COMPACT_ATOMS: atom_id res chain seq x y z
N MET A 1 55.56 -25.18 9.37
CA MET A 1 54.27 -25.68 8.85
C MET A 1 53.04 -25.12 9.60
N LYS A 2 52.84 -25.34 10.92
CA LYS A 2 51.62 -24.88 11.63
C LYS A 2 51.41 -23.35 11.58
N LYS A 3 52.47 -22.54 11.70
CA LYS A 3 52.36 -21.06 11.61
C LYS A 3 52.00 -20.55 10.21
N THR A 4 52.49 -21.23 9.18
CA THR A 4 52.21 -20.89 7.76
C THR A 4 50.74 -21.22 7.40
N ILE A 5 50.23 -22.34 7.90
CA ILE A 5 48.82 -22.71 7.69
C ILE A 5 47.88 -21.73 8.42
N ALA A 6 48.19 -21.35 9.66
CA ALA A 6 47.40 -20.38 10.40
C ALA A 6 47.35 -18.98 9.70
N LEU A 7 48.49 -18.55 9.15
CA LEU A 7 48.55 -17.29 8.37
C LEU A 7 47.71 -17.38 7.10
N LEU A 8 47.75 -18.51 6.38
CA LEU A 8 46.95 -18.70 5.18
C LEU A 8 45.44 -18.68 5.49
N VAL A 9 45.00 -19.30 6.55
CA VAL A 9 43.60 -19.32 6.99
C VAL A 9 43.15 -17.89 7.37
N LEU A 10 44.00 -17.11 8.04
CA LEU A 10 43.67 -15.75 8.40
C LEU A 10 43.53 -14.84 7.15
N ILE A 11 44.43 -15.00 6.18
CA ILE A 11 44.37 -14.26 4.91
C ILE A 11 43.12 -14.60 4.11
N THR A 12 42.75 -15.88 4.03
CA THR A 12 41.50 -16.28 3.35
C THR A 12 40.26 -15.74 4.03
N MET A 13 40.17 -15.75 5.37
CA MET A 13 39.07 -15.14 6.12
C MET A 13 38.96 -13.63 5.90
N LEU A 14 40.09 -12.90 5.87
CA LEU A 14 40.10 -11.47 5.59
C LEU A 14 39.67 -11.18 4.14
N LEU A 15 40.08 -11.98 3.17
CA LEU A 15 39.69 -11.83 1.78
C LEU A 15 38.20 -12.10 1.57
N THR A 16 37.66 -13.13 2.21
CA THR A 16 36.21 -13.44 2.13
C THR A 16 35.36 -12.36 2.83
N ALA A 17 35.80 -11.87 3.99
CA ALA A 17 35.12 -10.78 4.68
C ALA A 17 35.09 -9.49 3.84
N ASN A 18 36.21 -9.13 3.19
CA ASN A 18 36.27 -7.98 2.28
C ASN A 18 35.39 -8.18 1.04
N LEU A 19 35.31 -9.39 0.50
CA LEU A 19 34.47 -9.69 -0.66
C LEU A 19 32.98 -9.54 -0.30
N VAL A 20 32.57 -10.06 0.85
CA VAL A 20 31.19 -9.94 1.36
C VAL A 20 30.86 -8.47 1.64
N TYR A 21 31.77 -7.74 2.26
CA TYR A 21 31.58 -6.31 2.54
C TYR A 21 31.47 -5.49 1.25
N SER A 22 32.34 -5.74 0.27
CA SER A 22 32.29 -5.07 -1.04
C SER A 22 31.04 -5.43 -1.85
N PHE A 23 30.56 -6.68 -1.74
CA PHE A 23 29.32 -7.11 -2.38
C PHE A 23 28.11 -6.39 -1.77
N ASN A 24 28.03 -6.29 -0.45
CA ASN A 24 26.97 -5.57 0.26
C ASN A 24 26.96 -4.05 -0.03
N LEU A 25 28.13 -3.44 -0.24
CA LEU A 25 28.22 -2.01 -0.62
C LEU A 25 27.85 -1.74 -2.10
N LYS A 26 28.10 -2.71 -2.99
CA LYS A 26 27.79 -2.56 -4.42
C LYS A 26 26.35 -2.89 -4.79
N ASN A 27 25.62 -3.59 -3.92
CA ASN A 27 24.22 -3.93 -4.11
C ASN A 27 23.36 -3.38 -2.96
N PRO A 28 23.19 -2.05 -2.85
CA PRO A 28 22.29 -1.46 -1.86
C PRO A 28 20.82 -1.81 -2.09
N SER A 29 20.50 -2.45 -3.20
CA SER A 29 19.16 -2.90 -3.58
C SER A 29 18.69 -4.19 -2.90
N ILE A 30 19.39 -4.69 -1.89
CA ILE A 30 18.83 -5.71 -0.97
C ILE A 30 17.86 -5.08 0.05
N PHE A 31 17.76 -3.77 0.10
CA PHE A 31 16.52 -3.15 0.57
C PHE A 31 15.49 -3.35 -0.55
N THR A 32 14.84 -4.51 -0.56
CA THR A 32 13.56 -4.65 -1.24
C THR A 32 12.64 -3.64 -0.57
N SER A 33 12.50 -2.46 -1.17
CA SER A 33 11.31 -1.67 -0.96
C SER A 33 10.18 -2.65 -1.31
N ASN A 34 9.36 -3.03 -0.34
CA ASN A 34 8.12 -3.71 -0.65
C ASN A 34 7.32 -2.71 -1.49
N GLU A 35 7.43 -2.85 -2.81
CA GLU A 35 6.69 -2.01 -3.74
C GLU A 35 5.21 -2.25 -3.47
N LEU A 36 4.52 -1.20 -3.06
CA LEU A 36 3.08 -1.24 -2.91
C LEU A 36 2.45 -1.12 -4.29
N ILE A 37 1.50 -1.99 -4.59
CA ILE A 37 0.74 -1.91 -5.82
C ILE A 37 -0.10 -0.63 -5.78
N SER A 38 -0.01 0.17 -6.85
CA SER A 38 -0.78 1.40 -6.98
C SER A 38 -2.27 1.11 -7.16
N PRO A 39 -3.15 2.01 -6.71
CA PRO A 39 -4.57 1.95 -7.05
C PRO A 39 -4.82 1.95 -8.56
N ALA A 40 -5.94 1.42 -8.99
CA ALA A 40 -6.36 1.48 -10.38
C ALA A 40 -6.59 2.93 -10.84
N ASN A 41 -6.23 3.23 -12.09
CA ASN A 41 -6.45 4.54 -12.69
C ASN A 41 -7.95 4.77 -12.93
N ARG A 42 -8.54 5.76 -12.26
CA ARG A 42 -9.97 6.06 -12.32
C ARG A 42 -10.26 7.46 -12.88
N ILE A 43 -9.24 8.30 -12.99
CA ILE A 43 -9.36 9.66 -13.49
C ILE A 43 -8.56 9.77 -14.78
N ASN A 44 -9.24 10.07 -15.87
CA ASN A 44 -8.62 10.35 -17.17
C ASN A 44 -8.17 11.81 -17.24
N LYS A 45 -7.21 12.11 -18.11
CA LYS A 45 -6.69 13.49 -18.27
C LYS A 45 -7.73 14.48 -18.73
N ASP A 46 -8.70 14.06 -19.53
CA ASP A 46 -9.80 14.87 -20.05
C ASP A 46 -10.85 15.24 -18.99
N GLN A 47 -10.83 14.57 -17.84
CA GLN A 47 -11.66 14.92 -16.69
C GLN A 47 -11.03 15.99 -15.80
N VAL A 48 -9.75 16.36 -16.00
CA VAL A 48 -9.01 17.31 -15.16
C VAL A 48 -8.82 18.63 -15.90
N HIS A 49 -9.46 19.68 -15.41
CA HIS A 49 -9.46 21.00 -16.03
C HIS A 49 -8.75 22.02 -15.14
N PHE A 50 -7.74 22.68 -15.69
CA PHE A 50 -6.99 23.73 -15.02
C PHE A 50 -7.45 25.10 -15.48
N TYR A 51 -7.90 25.91 -14.54
CA TYR A 51 -8.24 27.31 -14.73
C TYR A 51 -7.25 28.19 -13.95
N ASN A 52 -7.27 29.51 -14.20
CA ASN A 52 -6.35 30.41 -13.50
C ASN A 52 -6.60 30.49 -11.97
N ASP A 53 -7.82 30.21 -11.54
CA ASP A 53 -8.29 30.37 -10.16
C ASP A 53 -8.71 29.07 -9.49
N ARG A 54 -8.78 27.95 -10.22
CA ARG A 54 -9.24 26.66 -9.69
C ARG A 54 -8.82 25.47 -10.56
N ILE A 55 -8.91 24.28 -9.97
CA ILE A 55 -8.86 22.99 -10.66
C ILE A 55 -10.25 22.35 -10.52
N VAL A 56 -10.77 21.83 -11.63
CA VAL A 56 -12.02 21.06 -11.64
C VAL A 56 -11.70 19.65 -12.10
N ILE A 57 -12.18 18.66 -11.36
CA ILE A 57 -12.08 17.26 -11.72
C ILE A 57 -13.51 16.73 -11.86
N ASP A 58 -13.89 16.35 -13.08
CA ASP A 58 -15.22 15.85 -13.39
C ASP A 58 -15.33 14.37 -12.99
N ILE A 59 -15.89 14.13 -11.83
CA ILE A 59 -16.11 12.81 -11.28
C ILE A 59 -17.57 12.67 -10.85
N ASN A 60 -18.24 11.63 -11.32
CA ASN A 60 -19.59 11.31 -10.91
C ASN A 60 -19.60 10.72 -9.48
N GLN A 61 -20.56 11.19 -8.66
CA GLN A 61 -20.81 10.66 -7.31
C GLN A 61 -19.59 10.68 -6.38
N ALA A 62 -18.69 11.65 -6.61
CA ALA A 62 -17.57 11.85 -5.69
C ALA A 62 -18.05 12.43 -4.36
N THR A 63 -17.45 11.96 -3.29
CA THR A 63 -17.56 12.53 -1.95
C THR A 63 -16.17 12.80 -1.41
N TRP A 64 -16.09 13.33 -0.20
CA TRP A 64 -14.83 13.57 0.48
C TRP A 64 -14.83 12.97 1.88
N ALA A 65 -13.65 12.62 2.36
CA ALA A 65 -13.41 12.09 3.68
C ALA A 65 -12.26 12.81 4.39
N THR A 66 -12.28 12.80 5.70
CA THR A 66 -11.13 13.13 6.56
C THR A 66 -10.75 11.90 7.35
N TYR A 67 -9.49 11.82 7.77
CA TYR A 67 -8.93 10.64 8.38
C TYR A 67 -8.53 10.89 9.83
N ALA A 68 -8.64 9.84 10.65
CA ALA A 68 -8.16 9.85 12.02
C ALA A 68 -6.64 9.62 12.06
N ASP A 69 -5.99 10.20 13.06
CA ASP A 69 -4.56 10.01 13.35
C ASP A 69 -4.32 8.60 13.90
N THR A 70 -4.14 7.63 13.00
CA THR A 70 -3.89 6.22 13.34
C THR A 70 -2.52 5.74 12.91
N ASN A 71 -1.81 6.51 12.10
CA ASN A 71 -0.53 6.17 11.46
C ASN A 71 -0.57 4.90 10.57
N SER A 72 -1.73 4.26 10.39
CA SER A 72 -1.81 2.97 9.68
C SER A 72 -1.57 3.08 8.18
N MET A 73 -1.84 4.25 7.60
CA MET A 73 -1.73 4.53 6.16
C MET A 73 -0.62 5.53 5.82
N ASP A 74 0.25 5.86 6.79
CA ASP A 74 1.42 6.70 6.54
C ASP A 74 2.36 6.10 5.48
N PRO A 75 3.00 6.94 4.68
CA PRO A 75 2.85 8.40 4.54
C PRO A 75 1.79 8.82 3.53
N VAL A 76 0.98 7.87 3.01
CA VAL A 76 0.02 8.12 1.92
C VAL A 76 -1.22 8.85 2.41
N ILE A 77 -1.71 8.50 3.59
CA ILE A 77 -2.86 9.12 4.24
C ILE A 77 -2.55 9.33 5.71
N ASP A 78 -2.68 10.56 6.19
CA ASP A 78 -2.50 10.95 7.58
C ASP A 78 -3.58 11.96 8.01
N GLN A 79 -3.61 12.29 9.28
CA GLN A 79 -4.48 13.32 9.83
C GLN A 79 -4.30 14.65 9.07
N GLY A 80 -5.43 15.26 8.69
CA GLY A 80 -5.44 16.52 7.92
C GLY A 80 -5.49 16.34 6.41
N ALA A 81 -5.21 15.13 5.89
CA ALA A 81 -5.46 14.82 4.49
C ALA A 81 -6.96 14.80 4.19
N ILE A 82 -7.31 15.18 2.97
CA ILE A 82 -8.68 15.10 2.44
C ILE A 82 -8.70 14.03 1.35
N GLY A 83 -9.45 12.95 1.56
CA GLY A 83 -9.70 11.94 0.55
C GLY A 83 -10.80 12.37 -0.42
N ILE A 84 -10.61 12.10 -1.69
CA ILE A 84 -11.68 12.09 -2.69
C ILE A 84 -12.08 10.63 -2.89
N GLU A 85 -13.35 10.33 -2.70
CA GLU A 85 -13.86 8.97 -2.68
C GLU A 85 -15.06 8.79 -3.62
N ILE A 86 -15.22 7.59 -4.15
CA ILE A 86 -16.39 7.17 -4.94
C ILE A 86 -17.01 5.91 -4.33
N ILE A 87 -18.31 5.70 -4.58
CA ILE A 87 -19.02 4.48 -4.18
C ILE A 87 -18.83 3.42 -5.27
N PRO A 88 -18.24 2.25 -4.96
CA PRO A 88 -18.17 1.16 -5.92
C PRO A 88 -19.57 0.56 -6.15
N LEU A 89 -19.91 0.27 -7.41
CA LEU A 89 -21.21 -0.29 -7.78
C LEU A 89 -21.19 -1.81 -7.85
N SER A 90 -20.03 -2.42 -8.08
CA SER A 90 -19.82 -3.86 -8.11
C SER A 90 -18.44 -4.26 -7.60
N GLU A 91 -18.28 -5.54 -7.27
CA GLU A 91 -17.00 -6.12 -6.85
C GLU A 91 -15.93 -6.07 -7.96
N ASP A 92 -16.33 -6.07 -9.21
CA ASP A 92 -15.43 -5.94 -10.36
C ASP A 92 -14.71 -4.59 -10.41
N GLU A 93 -15.22 -3.60 -9.70
CA GLU A 93 -14.57 -2.28 -9.60
C GLU A 93 -13.46 -2.26 -8.56
N ILE A 94 -13.33 -3.29 -7.73
CA ILE A 94 -12.29 -3.36 -6.71
C ILE A 94 -11.05 -4.06 -7.27
N HIS A 95 -9.90 -3.39 -7.20
CA HIS A 95 -8.64 -3.92 -7.71
C HIS A 95 -7.60 -4.02 -6.59
N ILE A 96 -6.64 -4.95 -6.76
CA ILE A 96 -5.48 -5.01 -5.90
C ILE A 96 -4.71 -3.68 -6.01
N GLY A 97 -4.38 -3.09 -4.88
CA GLY A 97 -3.76 -1.77 -4.80
C GLY A 97 -4.72 -0.64 -4.46
N ASP A 98 -6.03 -0.80 -4.69
CA ASP A 98 -7.02 0.21 -4.30
C ASP A 98 -7.02 0.44 -2.79
N ILE A 99 -7.18 1.70 -2.39
CA ILE A 99 -7.42 2.07 -1.01
C ILE A 99 -8.93 2.16 -0.83
N ILE A 100 -9.47 1.34 0.08
CA ILE A 100 -10.90 1.25 0.30
C ILE A 100 -11.28 1.65 1.72
N THR A 101 -12.43 2.30 1.84
CA THR A 101 -13.11 2.54 3.11
C THR A 101 -14.16 1.45 3.32
N TYR A 102 -14.07 0.70 4.41
CA TYR A 102 -14.96 -0.42 4.68
C TYR A 102 -15.33 -0.52 6.16
N GLN A 103 -16.45 -1.22 6.45
CA GLN A 103 -16.88 -1.54 7.81
C GLN A 103 -16.42 -2.95 8.17
N PRO A 104 -15.37 -3.11 8.99
CA PRO A 104 -14.92 -4.42 9.44
C PRO A 104 -15.94 -5.07 10.39
N THR A 105 -15.90 -6.40 10.51
CA THR A 105 -16.72 -7.16 11.47
C THR A 105 -16.08 -7.27 12.86
N TRP A 106 -14.79 -6.94 12.96
CA TRP A 106 -13.97 -7.10 14.17
C TRP A 106 -13.67 -5.79 14.92
N ALA A 107 -14.11 -4.64 14.39
CA ALA A 107 -13.93 -3.34 15.01
C ALA A 107 -15.12 -2.43 14.76
N ASP A 108 -15.35 -1.51 15.66
CA ASP A 108 -16.33 -0.44 15.48
C ASP A 108 -15.76 0.66 14.57
N GLY A 109 -16.63 1.22 13.72
CA GLY A 109 -16.27 2.31 12.83
C GLY A 109 -15.72 1.86 11.49
N LEU A 110 -15.40 2.82 10.64
CA LEU A 110 -14.84 2.59 9.30
C LEU A 110 -13.31 2.47 9.37
N THR A 111 -12.80 1.59 8.53
CA THR A 111 -11.36 1.40 8.33
C THR A 111 -11.00 1.77 6.90
N VAL A 112 -9.83 2.39 6.71
CA VAL A 112 -9.29 2.78 5.40
C VAL A 112 -7.95 2.10 5.21
N HIS A 113 -7.90 1.07 4.36
CA HIS A 113 -6.68 0.30 4.10
C HIS A 113 -6.59 -0.11 2.64
N ARG A 114 -5.40 -0.58 2.23
CA ARG A 114 -5.13 -1.01 0.85
C ARG A 114 -5.52 -2.46 0.63
N VAL A 115 -6.18 -2.73 -0.49
CA VAL A 115 -6.45 -4.09 -0.98
C VAL A 115 -5.15 -4.74 -1.42
N ILE A 116 -4.81 -5.88 -0.81
CA ILE A 116 -3.58 -6.63 -1.09
C ILE A 116 -3.83 -7.95 -1.81
N THR A 117 -5.04 -8.49 -1.70
CA THR A 117 -5.42 -9.76 -2.34
C THR A 117 -6.93 -9.78 -2.57
N ILE A 118 -7.35 -10.37 -3.68
CA ILE A 118 -8.75 -10.62 -4.02
C ILE A 118 -8.90 -12.12 -4.26
N GLY A 119 -10.02 -12.68 -3.85
CA GLY A 119 -10.34 -14.10 -4.03
C GLY A 119 -11.84 -14.37 -4.01
N GLU A 120 -12.19 -15.64 -4.18
CA GLU A 120 -13.56 -16.15 -4.14
C GLU A 120 -13.58 -17.42 -3.29
N ASP A 121 -14.67 -17.66 -2.57
CA ASP A 121 -14.94 -18.88 -1.83
C ASP A 121 -16.44 -19.23 -1.90
N ASP A 122 -16.87 -20.21 -1.12
CA ASP A 122 -18.27 -20.69 -1.12
C ASP A 122 -19.29 -19.60 -0.73
N GLU A 123 -18.81 -18.50 -0.08
CA GLU A 123 -19.63 -17.33 0.27
C GLU A 123 -19.53 -16.20 -0.77
N GLY A 124 -18.76 -16.39 -1.86
CA GLY A 124 -18.56 -15.45 -2.95
C GLY A 124 -17.26 -14.65 -2.83
N TRP A 125 -17.24 -13.50 -3.48
CA TRP A 125 -16.08 -12.61 -3.57
C TRP A 125 -15.62 -12.07 -2.21
N TYR A 126 -14.32 -11.93 -2.04
CA TYR A 126 -13.70 -11.26 -0.89
C TYR A 126 -12.39 -10.61 -1.25
N CYS A 127 -11.93 -9.67 -0.41
CA CYS A 127 -10.56 -9.18 -0.43
C CYS A 127 -9.92 -9.24 0.97
N TYR A 128 -8.59 -9.16 1.00
CA TYR A 128 -7.82 -8.83 2.19
C TYR A 128 -7.21 -7.45 2.05
N THR A 129 -7.13 -6.74 3.15
CA THR A 129 -6.60 -5.39 3.25
C THR A 129 -5.44 -5.32 4.24
N LYS A 130 -4.62 -4.29 4.09
CA LYS A 130 -3.53 -3.98 5.01
C LYS A 130 -3.25 -2.47 4.98
N GLY A 131 -3.00 -1.88 6.13
CA GLY A 131 -2.48 -0.52 6.20
C GLY A 131 -1.07 -0.43 5.60
N ASP A 132 -0.79 0.64 4.87
CA ASP A 132 0.50 0.83 4.20
C ASP A 132 1.67 0.82 5.19
N ASN A 133 1.46 1.36 6.39
CA ASN A 133 2.44 1.43 7.46
C ASN A 133 2.31 0.31 8.51
N THR A 134 1.47 -0.69 8.30
CA THR A 134 1.33 -1.82 9.21
C THR A 134 2.15 -3.02 8.72
N SER A 135 2.60 -3.87 9.64
CA SER A 135 3.28 -5.13 9.31
C SER A 135 2.34 -6.32 9.16
N VAL A 136 1.08 -6.16 9.57
CA VAL A 136 0.11 -7.25 9.67
C VAL A 136 -1.07 -6.98 8.73
N VAL A 137 -1.54 -8.04 8.08
CA VAL A 137 -2.77 -8.04 7.28
C VAL A 137 -3.96 -7.92 8.22
N ASP A 138 -5.00 -7.22 7.79
CA ASP A 138 -6.23 -7.08 8.57
C ASP A 138 -6.88 -8.44 8.84
N PRO A 139 -7.44 -8.65 10.04
CA PRO A 139 -8.04 -9.93 10.38
C PRO A 139 -9.33 -10.17 9.59
N GLY A 140 -9.38 -11.29 8.89
CA GLY A 140 -10.58 -11.76 8.19
C GLY A 140 -10.76 -11.22 6.77
N LYS A 141 -11.71 -11.80 6.08
CA LYS A 141 -12.12 -11.45 4.71
C LYS A 141 -13.07 -10.26 4.74
N ILE A 142 -12.85 -9.33 3.83
CA ILE A 142 -13.75 -8.21 3.58
C ILE A 142 -14.63 -8.58 2.40
N ARG A 143 -15.94 -8.63 2.59
CA ARG A 143 -16.94 -8.84 1.54
C ARG A 143 -17.32 -7.52 0.88
N PHE A 144 -17.77 -7.57 -0.36
CA PHE A 144 -18.18 -6.37 -1.10
C PHE A 144 -19.22 -5.53 -0.34
N THR A 145 -20.16 -6.18 0.34
CA THR A 145 -21.19 -5.51 1.16
C THR A 145 -20.66 -4.67 2.32
N GLN A 146 -19.43 -4.90 2.74
CA GLN A 146 -18.76 -4.14 3.79
C GLN A 146 -18.05 -2.89 3.25
N ILE A 147 -17.74 -2.86 1.93
CA ILE A 147 -17.05 -1.74 1.29
C ILE A 147 -18.02 -0.57 1.14
N ARG A 148 -17.56 0.62 1.47
CA ARG A 148 -18.33 1.86 1.37
C ARG A 148 -17.82 2.75 0.26
N TYR A 149 -16.49 2.91 0.17
CA TYR A 149 -15.88 3.82 -0.79
C TYR A 149 -14.54 3.29 -1.29
N ILE A 150 -14.13 3.81 -2.45
CA ILE A 150 -12.77 3.70 -2.99
C ILE A 150 -12.17 5.10 -2.97
N THR A 151 -10.99 5.27 -2.38
CA THR A 151 -10.23 6.51 -2.42
C THR A 151 -9.55 6.64 -3.79
N ILE A 152 -9.84 7.72 -4.50
CA ILE A 152 -9.33 7.99 -5.85
C ILE A 152 -8.38 9.20 -5.90
N GLY A 153 -8.27 9.95 -4.82
CA GLY A 153 -7.36 11.08 -4.68
C GLY A 153 -7.14 11.43 -3.22
N VAL A 154 -5.98 12.00 -2.92
CA VAL A 154 -5.63 12.51 -1.58
C VAL A 154 -5.07 13.93 -1.74
N LEU A 155 -5.57 14.86 -0.96
CA LEU A 155 -5.14 16.27 -0.94
C LEU A 155 -4.55 16.59 0.44
N TYR A 156 -3.46 17.37 0.43
CA TYR A 156 -2.77 17.89 1.62
C TYR A 156 -2.76 19.41 1.66
#